data_7a681e383d7c189f566b1c06b06b9c47
#
_entry.id   7a681e383d7c189f566b1c06b06b9c47
#
_cell.length_a   1.000
_cell.length_b   1.000
_cell.length_c   1.000
_cell.angle_alpha   90.00
_cell.angle_beta   90.00
_cell.angle_gamma   90.00
#
_symmetry.space_group_name_H-M   'P 1'
#
loop_
_entity.id
_entity.type
_entity.pdbx_description
1 polymer ?
#
loop_
_entity_poly.entity_id
_entity_poly.type
_entity_poly.pdbx_seq_one_letter_code
_entity_poly.pdbx_strand_id
1 'polypeptide(L)'
;MTTDTKRSTEIQRLSAGDLNPLANLIDHLALAQHFPGDAVLNGADPVIRSPHHLAEASGMAQLLIGVAGAAIWYARTDQQTNITIDIIDALHYMHPTHFIQQQGRPMNVGAEFVDVNDLFLCRDNRYIMIEGGPPYTKLLKGYLNFFDCGYNKKSIAREVAKWDSTDLEAALAKAGLPVSPALTREEWLIHPQGNALSETPVIEIDKIANGPPVQFDDDGTSPLQGIRVLDFTHVLAGPRSARTLAEYGADVLHISSPAYPDTLAQHLGVDEGKRCAYLDLREVTDRKTMQRLVTQADVFTNSYRPGVNTRFGLIPAELAASSERGIICMDINAFGHSGPWAKRPGFDQVAQAATGFAAKEGEPDKPRFSPVFYVGDLMAGYFAAAGMMAALLRRSIEGGSYHVKISLARSEMWVQELGFLDTAAQTSIPANDTYPVKMTSIDSVYGKLSFPAPPLVFSNLVLSNDVSLMPYGADEPEWQDSTKALAQ
;
A
#
# COMPACT_ATOMS: atom_id res chain seq x y z
N MET A 1 9.94 -28.69 -33.51
CA MET A 1 8.61 -29.11 -33.04
C MET A 1 8.30 -28.22 -31.85
N THR A 2 7.61 -27.14 -32.13
CA THR A 2 7.20 -26.13 -31.17
C THR A 2 5.88 -26.60 -30.53
N THR A 3 5.93 -27.03 -29.28
CA THR A 3 4.73 -27.29 -28.49
C THR A 3 4.17 -25.96 -28.01
N ASP A 4 3.26 -25.43 -28.80
CA ASP A 4 2.41 -24.30 -28.47
C ASP A 4 1.36 -24.78 -27.46
N THR A 5 1.68 -24.73 -26.17
CA THR A 5 0.71 -24.98 -25.09
C THR A 5 -0.15 -23.72 -24.97
N LYS A 6 -1.22 -23.67 -25.76
CA LYS A 6 -2.36 -22.77 -25.51
C LYS A 6 -2.92 -23.08 -24.11
N ARG A 7 -2.54 -22.29 -23.09
CA ARG A 7 -3.33 -22.20 -21.87
C ARG A 7 -4.66 -21.56 -22.23
N SER A 8 -5.75 -22.27 -21.97
CA SER A 8 -7.10 -21.73 -22.08
C SER A 8 -7.24 -20.59 -21.07
N THR A 9 -7.32 -19.36 -21.57
CA THR A 9 -7.69 -18.18 -20.78
C THR A 9 -9.16 -18.31 -20.44
N GLU A 10 -9.48 -18.78 -19.24
CA GLU A 10 -10.82 -18.65 -18.67
C GLU A 10 -11.02 -17.18 -18.30
N ILE A 11 -11.89 -16.51 -19.04
CA ILE A 11 -12.32 -15.14 -18.74
C ILE A 11 -13.34 -15.24 -17.63
N GLN A 12 -12.96 -14.91 -16.40
CA GLN A 12 -13.93 -14.76 -15.32
C GLN A 12 -14.66 -13.44 -15.51
N ARG A 13 -15.90 -13.51 -15.97
CA ARG A 13 -16.83 -12.37 -15.95
C ARG A 13 -17.45 -12.29 -14.56
N LEU A 14 -17.25 -11.17 -13.88
CA LEU A 14 -17.94 -10.90 -12.63
C LEU A 14 -19.40 -10.59 -12.94
N SER A 15 -20.31 -11.53 -12.63
CA SER A 15 -21.74 -11.28 -12.63
C SER A 15 -22.20 -11.05 -11.18
N ALA A 16 -23.17 -10.15 -11.00
CA ALA A 16 -23.81 -9.93 -9.70
C ALA A 16 -24.42 -11.27 -9.19
N GLY A 17 -23.86 -11.83 -8.13
CA GLY A 17 -24.35 -13.05 -7.49
C GLY A 17 -23.31 -14.14 -7.23
N ASP A 18 -22.13 -14.09 -7.84
CA ASP A 18 -21.04 -15.02 -7.48
C ASP A 18 -20.34 -14.58 -6.20
N LEU A 19 -20.08 -15.53 -5.29
CA LEU A 19 -19.31 -15.34 -4.05
C LEU A 19 -17.81 -15.12 -4.37
N ASN A 20 -17.51 -14.13 -5.19
CA ASN A 20 -16.15 -13.77 -5.56
C ASN A 20 -15.61 -12.74 -4.57
N PRO A 21 -14.40 -12.90 -4.02
CA PRO A 21 -13.80 -11.94 -3.09
C PRO A 21 -13.79 -10.49 -3.59
N LEU A 22 -13.61 -10.27 -4.89
CA LEU A 22 -13.68 -8.94 -5.49
C LEU A 22 -15.11 -8.39 -5.50
N ALA A 23 -16.12 -9.21 -5.83
CA ALA A 23 -17.52 -8.78 -5.79
C ALA A 23 -17.93 -8.35 -4.38
N ASN A 24 -17.51 -9.10 -3.36
CA ASN A 24 -17.74 -8.75 -1.96
C ASN A 24 -17.11 -7.39 -1.59
N LEU A 25 -15.93 -7.06 -2.11
CA LEU A 25 -15.29 -5.75 -1.88
C LEU A 25 -16.03 -4.63 -2.63
N ILE A 26 -16.46 -4.86 -3.86
CA ILE A 26 -17.26 -3.90 -4.65
C ILE A 26 -18.57 -3.59 -3.93
N ASP A 27 -19.26 -4.60 -3.43
CA ASP A 27 -20.52 -4.45 -2.68
C ASP A 27 -20.27 -3.74 -1.33
N HIS A 28 -19.25 -4.14 -0.58
CA HIS A 28 -18.87 -3.50 0.69
C HIS A 28 -18.60 -2.00 0.53
N LEU A 29 -17.95 -1.61 -0.56
CA LEU A 29 -17.67 -0.22 -0.89
C LEU A 29 -18.86 0.51 -1.53
N ALA A 30 -19.97 -0.19 -1.78
CA ALA A 30 -21.18 0.32 -2.47
C ALA A 30 -20.86 0.87 -3.88
N LEU A 31 -19.92 0.26 -4.60
CA LEU A 31 -19.50 0.71 -5.94
C LEU A 31 -20.37 0.11 -7.05
N ALA A 32 -21.01 -1.06 -6.83
CA ALA A 32 -21.77 -1.78 -7.85
C ALA A 32 -22.85 -0.92 -8.54
N GLN A 33 -23.55 -0.08 -7.78
CA GLN A 33 -24.61 0.81 -8.30
C GLN A 33 -24.10 2.01 -9.10
N HIS A 34 -22.79 2.30 -9.03
CA HIS A 34 -22.14 3.46 -9.67
C HIS A 34 -21.18 3.05 -10.79
N PHE A 35 -21.04 1.75 -11.02
CA PHE A 35 -20.19 1.18 -12.07
C PHE A 35 -21.03 0.40 -13.07
N PRO A 36 -21.51 1.02 -14.16
CA PRO A 36 -22.35 0.35 -15.16
C PRO A 36 -21.54 -0.47 -16.19
N GLY A 37 -20.19 -0.48 -16.11
CA GLY A 37 -19.31 -1.21 -17.01
C GLY A 37 -19.04 -2.65 -16.59
N ASP A 38 -18.26 -3.36 -17.41
CA ASP A 38 -17.74 -4.70 -17.13
C ASP A 38 -16.31 -4.60 -16.56
N ALA A 39 -15.99 -5.43 -15.57
CA ALA A 39 -14.66 -5.62 -15.03
C ALA A 39 -14.19 -7.06 -15.26
N VAL A 40 -13.04 -7.23 -15.91
CA VAL A 40 -12.53 -8.53 -16.35
C VAL A 40 -11.12 -8.77 -15.83
N LEU A 41 -10.93 -9.88 -15.10
CA LEU A 41 -9.64 -10.39 -14.67
C LEU A 41 -9.22 -11.53 -15.63
N ASN A 42 -8.09 -11.35 -16.32
CA ASN A 42 -7.55 -12.35 -17.25
C ASN A 42 -6.41 -13.14 -16.61
N GLY A 43 -6.49 -14.46 -16.69
CA GLY A 43 -5.50 -15.38 -16.16
C GLY A 43 -5.93 -16.03 -14.85
N ALA A 44 -5.13 -16.96 -14.37
CA ALA A 44 -5.29 -17.66 -13.10
C ALA A 44 -3.92 -18.04 -12.52
N ASP A 45 -3.83 -18.04 -11.18
CA ASP A 45 -2.66 -18.58 -10.50
C ASP A 45 -2.54 -20.11 -10.74
N PRO A 46 -1.34 -20.67 -10.69
CA PRO A 46 -0.09 -20.08 -10.22
C PRO A 46 0.72 -19.37 -11.33
N VAL A 47 1.16 -18.16 -11.07
CA VAL A 47 2.08 -17.38 -11.93
C VAL A 47 3.49 -17.37 -11.34
N ILE A 48 3.60 -17.30 -10.04
CA ILE A 48 4.85 -17.26 -9.27
C ILE A 48 4.89 -18.43 -8.28
N ARG A 49 6.09 -18.87 -7.89
CA ARG A 49 6.25 -19.94 -6.90
C ARG A 49 5.88 -19.46 -5.50
N SER A 50 4.63 -19.58 -5.17
CA SER A 50 4.05 -19.26 -3.87
C SER A 50 2.87 -20.20 -3.60
N PRO A 51 2.58 -20.58 -2.36
CA PRO A 51 1.33 -21.25 -2.01
C PRO A 51 0.13 -20.29 -2.03
N HIS A 52 0.37 -18.97 -2.04
CA HIS A 52 -0.69 -17.96 -2.09
C HIS A 52 -1.06 -17.61 -3.53
N HIS A 53 -2.30 -17.20 -3.75
CA HIS A 53 -2.83 -16.68 -5.02
C HIS A 53 -2.39 -15.22 -5.25
N LEU A 54 -1.07 -14.99 -5.40
CA LEU A 54 -0.48 -13.64 -5.41
C LEU A 54 -0.87 -12.83 -6.64
N ALA A 55 -0.91 -13.45 -7.82
CA ALA A 55 -1.23 -12.73 -9.04
C ALA A 55 -2.73 -12.41 -9.12
N GLU A 56 -3.59 -13.35 -8.72
CA GLU A 56 -5.03 -13.11 -8.61
C GLU A 56 -5.34 -12.05 -7.56
N ALA A 57 -4.71 -12.11 -6.38
CA ALA A 57 -4.87 -11.11 -5.32
C ALA A 57 -4.48 -9.70 -5.81
N SER A 58 -3.32 -9.59 -6.47
CA SER A 58 -2.86 -8.35 -7.08
C SER A 58 -3.83 -7.82 -8.13
N GLY A 59 -4.27 -8.70 -9.04
CA GLY A 59 -5.22 -8.35 -10.09
C GLY A 59 -6.55 -7.86 -9.53
N MET A 60 -7.10 -8.55 -8.53
CA MET A 60 -8.36 -8.16 -7.89
C MET A 60 -8.25 -6.81 -7.15
N ALA A 61 -7.17 -6.59 -6.41
CA ALA A 61 -6.98 -5.32 -5.69
C ALA A 61 -6.84 -4.13 -6.66
N GLN A 62 -6.11 -4.30 -7.75
CA GLN A 62 -5.96 -3.27 -8.78
C GLN A 62 -7.25 -3.08 -9.59
N LEU A 63 -7.98 -4.15 -9.89
CA LEU A 63 -9.27 -4.06 -10.56
C LEU A 63 -10.30 -3.32 -9.69
N LEU A 64 -10.27 -3.49 -8.36
CA LEU A 64 -11.10 -2.72 -7.43
C LEU A 64 -10.82 -1.21 -7.53
N ILE A 65 -9.54 -0.82 -7.66
CA ILE A 65 -9.17 0.58 -7.92
C ILE A 65 -9.76 1.05 -9.25
N GLY A 66 -9.66 0.23 -10.30
CA GLY A 66 -10.23 0.50 -11.60
C GLY A 66 -11.75 0.75 -11.53
N VAL A 67 -12.47 -0.11 -10.81
CA VAL A 67 -13.92 0.01 -10.58
C VAL A 67 -14.25 1.31 -9.84
N ALA A 68 -13.50 1.64 -8.78
CA ALA A 68 -13.72 2.88 -8.03
C ALA A 68 -13.47 4.13 -8.89
N GLY A 69 -12.38 4.12 -9.69
CA GLY A 69 -12.08 5.20 -10.61
C GLY A 69 -13.11 5.35 -11.73
N ALA A 70 -13.58 4.24 -12.29
CA ALA A 70 -14.63 4.23 -13.31
C ALA A 70 -15.99 4.69 -12.76
N ALA A 71 -16.31 4.36 -11.50
CA ALA A 71 -17.52 4.85 -10.83
C ALA A 71 -17.48 6.37 -10.65
N ILE A 72 -16.34 6.94 -10.27
CA ILE A 72 -16.15 8.41 -10.22
C ILE A 72 -16.22 9.02 -11.61
N TRP A 73 -15.60 8.39 -12.62
CA TRP A 73 -15.65 8.84 -14.01
C TRP A 73 -17.09 8.89 -14.53
N TYR A 74 -17.87 7.85 -14.25
CA TYR A 74 -19.29 7.82 -14.59
C TYR A 74 -20.08 8.92 -13.87
N ALA A 75 -19.84 9.14 -12.58
CA ALA A 75 -20.49 10.21 -11.80
C ALA A 75 -20.16 11.61 -12.33
N ARG A 76 -18.99 11.82 -12.97
CA ARG A 76 -18.58 13.10 -13.57
C ARG A 76 -19.15 13.33 -14.96
N THR A 77 -19.21 12.28 -15.78
CA THR A 77 -19.32 12.43 -17.25
C THR A 77 -20.48 11.66 -17.87
N ASP A 78 -21.19 10.84 -17.10
CA ASP A 78 -22.14 9.83 -17.58
C ASP A 78 -21.57 8.84 -18.62
N GLN A 79 -20.24 8.75 -18.76
CA GLN A 79 -19.58 7.86 -19.68
C GLN A 79 -19.24 6.55 -19.00
N GLN A 80 -19.77 5.44 -19.54
CA GLN A 80 -19.40 4.09 -19.14
C GLN A 80 -18.00 3.73 -19.64
N THR A 81 -17.27 2.95 -18.86
CA THR A 81 -16.00 2.36 -19.28
C THR A 81 -15.92 0.92 -18.79
N ASN A 82 -15.41 0.01 -19.64
CA ASN A 82 -15.08 -1.36 -19.25
C ASN A 82 -13.61 -1.42 -18.85
N ILE A 83 -13.30 -2.34 -17.95
CA ILE A 83 -11.96 -2.47 -17.38
C ILE A 83 -11.47 -3.89 -17.57
N THR A 84 -10.24 -4.04 -18.00
CA THR A 84 -9.56 -5.33 -18.06
C THR A 84 -8.19 -5.27 -17.43
N ILE A 85 -7.77 -6.37 -16.81
CA ILE A 85 -6.43 -6.53 -16.26
C ILE A 85 -5.94 -7.96 -16.51
N ASP A 86 -4.65 -8.10 -16.82
CA ASP A 86 -3.96 -9.39 -16.85
C ASP A 86 -3.21 -9.60 -15.52
N ILE A 87 -3.36 -10.78 -14.91
CA ILE A 87 -2.77 -11.06 -13.59
C ILE A 87 -1.24 -11.06 -13.60
N ILE A 88 -0.60 -11.39 -14.75
CA ILE A 88 0.86 -11.36 -14.86
C ILE A 88 1.35 -9.91 -14.82
N ASP A 89 0.69 -9.02 -15.58
CA ASP A 89 1.02 -7.60 -15.56
C ASP A 89 0.73 -6.98 -14.17
N ALA A 90 -0.38 -7.38 -13.55
CA ALA A 90 -0.74 -6.96 -12.19
C ALA A 90 0.31 -7.39 -11.16
N LEU A 91 0.81 -8.62 -11.26
CA LEU A 91 1.87 -9.14 -10.39
C LEU A 91 3.19 -8.37 -10.59
N HIS A 92 3.59 -8.11 -11.84
CA HIS A 92 4.80 -7.31 -12.11
C HIS A 92 4.70 -5.89 -11.54
N TYR A 93 3.51 -5.29 -11.59
CA TYR A 93 3.28 -3.95 -11.05
C TYR A 93 3.36 -3.88 -9.51
N MET A 94 3.26 -5.02 -8.82
CA MET A 94 3.57 -5.15 -7.39
C MET A 94 5.07 -5.16 -7.06
N HIS A 95 5.95 -5.10 -8.05
CA HIS A 95 7.41 -5.06 -7.84
C HIS A 95 8.03 -3.76 -8.36
N PRO A 96 7.54 -2.57 -7.96
CA PRO A 96 7.99 -1.32 -8.56
C PRO A 96 9.51 -1.14 -8.46
N THR A 97 10.12 -1.54 -7.35
CA THR A 97 11.56 -1.41 -7.12
C THR A 97 12.39 -2.53 -7.75
N HIS A 98 11.82 -3.73 -7.94
CA HIS A 98 12.54 -4.89 -8.49
C HIS A 98 12.88 -4.72 -9.97
N PHE A 99 11.98 -4.11 -10.74
CA PHE A 99 12.11 -3.94 -12.19
C PHE A 99 12.59 -2.56 -12.62
N ILE A 100 12.85 -1.63 -11.71
CA ILE A 100 13.30 -0.28 -12.06
C ILE A 100 14.63 -0.34 -12.82
N GLN A 101 14.68 0.37 -13.95
CA GLN A 101 15.89 0.58 -14.72
C GLN A 101 16.17 2.07 -14.85
N GLN A 102 17.43 2.44 -14.79
CA GLN A 102 17.92 3.78 -15.10
C GLN A 102 18.82 3.70 -16.33
N GLN A 103 18.50 4.47 -17.38
CA GLN A 103 19.20 4.44 -18.66
C GLN A 103 19.32 3.01 -19.24
N GLY A 104 18.25 2.19 -19.12
CA GLY A 104 18.19 0.82 -19.59
C GLY A 104 19.02 -0.19 -18.76
N ARG A 105 19.52 0.20 -17.60
CA ARG A 105 20.27 -0.68 -16.68
C ARG A 105 19.49 -0.91 -15.40
N PRO A 106 19.38 -2.15 -14.91
CA PRO A 106 18.76 -2.42 -13.62
C PRO A 106 19.39 -1.58 -12.51
N MET A 107 18.56 -0.99 -11.68
CA MET A 107 19.01 -0.28 -10.49
C MET A 107 19.07 -1.25 -9.32
N ASN A 108 20.17 -1.19 -8.57
CA ASN A 108 20.29 -1.94 -7.32
C ASN A 108 19.67 -1.13 -6.17
N VAL A 109 18.37 -0.98 -6.19
CA VAL A 109 17.61 -0.15 -5.24
C VAL A 109 17.17 -0.86 -3.97
N GLY A 110 17.41 -2.17 -3.86
CA GLY A 110 16.99 -2.99 -2.72
C GLY A 110 18.11 -3.79 -2.05
N ALA A 111 19.36 -3.56 -2.43
CA ALA A 111 20.49 -4.37 -1.94
C ALA A 111 20.99 -3.98 -0.54
N GLU A 112 20.42 -2.98 0.08
CA GLU A 112 20.73 -2.64 1.46
C GLU A 112 19.97 -3.55 2.43
N PHE A 113 20.29 -4.85 2.38
CA PHE A 113 19.92 -5.77 3.44
C PHE A 113 20.63 -5.33 4.71
N VAL A 114 19.85 -4.73 5.56
CA VAL A 114 20.31 -4.35 6.89
C VAL A 114 20.40 -5.61 7.71
N ASP A 115 21.57 -5.92 8.27
CA ASP A 115 21.82 -7.14 9.06
C ASP A 115 20.83 -7.41 10.21
N VAL A 116 20.03 -6.39 10.57
CA VAL A 116 18.99 -6.50 11.58
C VAL A 116 17.62 -6.89 11.02
N ASN A 117 17.40 -6.75 9.70
CA ASN A 117 16.11 -7.06 9.07
C ASN A 117 16.07 -8.51 8.63
N ASP A 118 15.72 -9.42 9.53
CA ASP A 118 15.66 -10.84 9.19
C ASP A 118 14.86 -11.65 10.21
N LEU A 119 14.62 -12.91 9.84
CA LEU A 119 14.10 -13.94 10.72
C LEU A 119 15.25 -14.61 11.48
N PHE A 120 15.22 -14.49 12.80
CA PHE A 120 16.25 -15.05 13.68
C PHE A 120 15.69 -16.22 14.51
N LEU A 121 16.49 -17.27 14.68
CA LEU A 121 16.10 -18.44 15.47
C LEU A 121 16.29 -18.18 16.96
N CYS A 122 15.22 -18.35 17.73
CA CYS A 122 15.21 -18.26 19.19
C CYS A 122 15.56 -19.58 19.85
N ARG A 123 15.77 -19.58 21.17
CA ARG A 123 16.12 -20.75 22.01
C ARG A 123 15.06 -21.85 21.96
N ASP A 124 13.79 -21.48 21.85
CA ASP A 124 12.64 -22.38 21.76
C ASP A 124 12.40 -22.95 20.35
N ASN A 125 13.38 -22.84 19.45
CA ASN A 125 13.33 -23.24 18.05
C ASN A 125 12.24 -22.55 17.21
N ARG A 126 11.71 -21.41 17.64
CA ARG A 126 10.82 -20.56 16.88
C ARG A 126 11.60 -19.40 16.26
N TYR A 127 11.24 -19.02 15.05
CA TYR A 127 11.78 -17.82 14.44
C TYR A 127 11.04 -16.57 14.91
N ILE A 128 11.78 -15.46 14.99
CA ILE A 128 11.26 -14.13 15.28
C ILE A 128 11.77 -13.14 14.23
N MET A 129 10.87 -12.32 13.71
CA MET A 129 11.21 -11.23 12.81
C MET A 129 11.49 -9.97 13.61
N ILE A 130 12.63 -9.32 13.32
CA ILE A 130 12.96 -7.97 13.79
C ILE A 130 13.35 -7.09 12.60
N GLU A 131 12.99 -5.81 12.65
CA GLU A 131 13.17 -4.91 11.52
C GLU A 131 13.52 -3.50 11.99
N GLY A 132 14.69 -3.01 11.61
CA GLY A 132 15.23 -1.73 12.06
C GLY A 132 16.08 -1.01 11.03
N GLY A 133 15.79 -1.20 9.75
CA GLY A 133 16.55 -0.65 8.64
C GLY A 133 16.33 0.81 8.33
N PRO A 134 17.06 1.34 7.34
CA PRO A 134 16.86 2.68 6.82
C PRO A 134 15.39 2.95 6.43
N PRO A 135 14.93 4.20 6.57
CA PRO A 135 15.68 5.37 7.04
C PRO A 135 15.79 5.48 8.56
N TYR A 136 15.26 4.50 9.32
CA TYR A 136 15.07 4.60 10.77
C TYR A 136 16.28 4.15 11.58
N THR A 137 17.40 4.86 11.49
CA THR A 137 18.61 4.61 12.31
C THR A 137 18.32 4.52 13.82
N LYS A 138 17.22 5.13 14.29
CA LYS A 138 16.75 5.01 15.67
C LYS A 138 16.35 3.58 16.04
N LEU A 139 15.70 2.86 15.13
CA LEU A 139 15.29 1.47 15.36
C LEU A 139 16.52 0.56 15.41
N LEU A 140 17.43 0.71 14.44
CA LEU A 140 18.70 -0.01 14.43
C LEU A 140 19.45 0.18 15.76
N LYS A 141 19.66 1.44 16.18
CA LYS A 141 20.29 1.73 17.47
C LYS A 141 19.51 1.12 18.64
N GLY A 142 18.19 1.11 18.57
CA GLY A 142 17.34 0.49 19.57
C GLY A 142 17.63 -0.99 19.77
N TYR A 143 17.73 -1.76 18.68
CA TYR A 143 18.07 -3.19 18.75
C TYR A 143 19.51 -3.43 19.24
N LEU A 144 20.49 -2.70 18.71
CA LEU A 144 21.88 -2.88 19.12
C LEU A 144 22.07 -2.57 20.62
N ASN A 145 21.40 -1.53 21.12
CA ASN A 145 21.42 -1.19 22.54
C ASN A 145 20.68 -2.23 23.40
N PHE A 146 19.55 -2.76 22.89
CA PHE A 146 18.78 -3.78 23.60
C PHE A 146 19.58 -5.09 23.77
N PHE A 147 20.26 -5.51 22.71
CA PHE A 147 21.04 -6.74 22.68
C PHE A 147 22.47 -6.55 23.19
N ASP A 148 22.94 -5.34 23.40
CA ASP A 148 24.33 -4.99 23.72
C ASP A 148 25.33 -5.70 22.76
N CYS A 149 25.12 -5.55 21.47
CA CYS A 149 25.90 -6.26 20.46
C CYS A 149 26.32 -5.36 19.28
N GLY A 150 27.30 -5.85 18.52
CA GLY A 150 27.78 -5.16 17.31
C GLY A 150 26.82 -5.33 16.12
N TYR A 151 26.89 -4.38 15.18
CA TYR A 151 26.06 -4.37 13.97
C TYR A 151 26.57 -5.41 12.95
N ASN A 152 26.17 -6.64 13.14
CA ASN A 152 26.26 -7.70 12.15
C ASN A 152 25.29 -8.84 12.49
N LYS A 153 24.79 -9.51 11.46
CA LYS A 153 23.78 -10.58 11.58
C LYS A 153 24.16 -11.67 12.58
N LYS A 154 25.44 -12.09 12.61
CA LYS A 154 25.91 -13.16 13.52
C LYS A 154 25.84 -12.75 15.00
N SER A 155 26.20 -11.49 15.31
CA SER A 155 26.11 -10.98 16.68
C SER A 155 24.67 -10.90 17.16
N ILE A 156 23.77 -10.38 16.31
CA ILE A 156 22.32 -10.29 16.60
C ILE A 156 21.76 -11.70 16.79
N ALA A 157 22.02 -12.64 15.88
CA ALA A 157 21.54 -14.02 15.97
C ALA A 157 21.97 -14.70 17.27
N ARG A 158 23.22 -14.49 17.71
CA ARG A 158 23.73 -15.04 18.98
C ARG A 158 22.97 -14.51 20.20
N GLU A 159 22.59 -13.24 20.20
CA GLU A 159 21.85 -12.64 21.29
C GLU A 159 20.37 -13.08 21.27
N VAL A 160 19.74 -13.11 20.10
CA VAL A 160 18.38 -13.63 19.92
C VAL A 160 18.26 -15.08 20.41
N ALA A 161 19.23 -15.94 20.08
CA ALA A 161 19.23 -17.35 20.48
C ALA A 161 19.29 -17.59 22.00
N LYS A 162 19.47 -16.56 22.82
CA LYS A 162 19.40 -16.66 24.28
C LYS A 162 17.98 -16.54 24.84
N TRP A 163 17.02 -16.11 24.01
CA TRP A 163 15.65 -15.81 24.40
C TRP A 163 14.65 -16.83 23.85
N ASP A 164 13.60 -17.10 24.59
CA ASP A 164 12.39 -17.70 24.02
C ASP A 164 11.62 -16.63 23.23
N SER A 165 10.97 -17.03 22.14
CA SER A 165 10.38 -16.11 21.18
C SER A 165 9.32 -15.19 21.78
N THR A 166 8.49 -15.71 22.70
CA THR A 166 7.43 -14.94 23.39
C THR A 166 8.00 -13.93 24.37
N ASP A 167 9.06 -14.28 25.09
CA ASP A 167 9.71 -13.38 26.05
C ASP A 167 10.43 -12.24 25.31
N LEU A 168 11.09 -12.56 24.20
CA LEU A 168 11.78 -11.59 23.37
C LEU A 168 10.79 -10.65 22.68
N GLU A 169 9.68 -11.18 22.15
CA GLU A 169 8.60 -10.37 21.57
C GLU A 169 8.06 -9.35 22.59
N ALA A 170 7.73 -9.79 23.78
CA ALA A 170 7.21 -8.91 24.84
C ALA A 170 8.23 -7.83 25.24
N ALA A 171 9.51 -8.18 25.35
CA ALA A 171 10.58 -7.25 25.73
C ALA A 171 10.86 -6.20 24.63
N LEU A 172 10.95 -6.60 23.36
CA LEU A 172 11.16 -5.70 22.23
C LEU A 172 9.95 -4.80 21.99
N ALA A 173 8.72 -5.35 22.08
CA ALA A 173 7.50 -4.57 21.98
C ALA A 173 7.41 -3.49 23.07
N LYS A 174 7.78 -3.83 24.32
CA LYS A 174 7.88 -2.87 25.44
C LYS A 174 8.92 -1.78 25.17
N ALA A 175 10.00 -2.11 24.46
CA ALA A 175 11.00 -1.15 24.03
C ALA A 175 10.57 -0.30 22.82
N GLY A 176 9.38 -0.57 22.25
CA GLY A 176 8.83 0.13 21.08
C GLY A 176 9.52 -0.22 19.77
N LEU A 177 10.11 -1.41 19.69
CA LEU A 177 10.79 -1.94 18.52
C LEU A 177 9.86 -2.88 17.73
N PRO A 178 9.84 -2.81 16.38
CA PRO A 178 9.06 -3.69 15.52
C PRO A 178 9.46 -5.16 15.71
N VAL A 179 8.52 -6.03 16.03
CA VAL A 179 8.82 -7.44 16.30
C VAL A 179 7.58 -8.31 16.15
N SER A 180 7.75 -9.53 15.63
CA SER A 180 6.76 -10.59 15.72
C SER A 180 7.43 -11.97 15.67
N PRO A 181 7.00 -12.95 16.48
CA PRO A 181 7.29 -14.35 16.19
C PRO A 181 6.73 -14.74 14.82
N ALA A 182 7.38 -15.67 14.15
CA ALA A 182 6.80 -16.30 12.95
C ALA A 182 5.73 -17.30 13.40
N LEU A 183 4.48 -16.84 13.40
CA LEU A 183 3.32 -17.64 13.76
C LEU A 183 2.82 -18.43 12.55
N THR A 184 2.06 -19.50 12.79
CA THR A 184 1.20 -20.08 11.76
C THR A 184 -0.10 -19.27 11.62
N ARG A 185 -0.82 -19.47 10.52
CA ARG A 185 -2.13 -18.83 10.33
C ARG A 185 -3.10 -19.19 11.44
N GLU A 186 -3.12 -20.43 11.88
CA GLU A 186 -3.97 -20.93 12.97
C GLU A 186 -3.62 -20.27 14.30
N GLU A 187 -2.32 -20.14 14.62
CA GLU A 187 -1.84 -19.42 15.80
C GLU A 187 -2.23 -17.96 15.77
N TRP A 188 -2.12 -17.30 14.60
CA TRP A 188 -2.54 -15.91 14.44
C TRP A 188 -4.03 -15.72 14.65
N LEU A 189 -4.88 -16.57 14.09
CA LEU A 189 -6.34 -16.46 14.22
C LEU A 189 -6.83 -16.61 15.65
N ILE A 190 -6.13 -17.38 16.50
CA ILE A 190 -6.43 -17.48 17.94
C ILE A 190 -5.72 -16.41 18.78
N HIS A 191 -4.70 -15.74 18.22
CA HIS A 191 -4.02 -14.63 18.90
C HIS A 191 -4.98 -13.44 19.05
N PRO A 192 -5.02 -12.73 20.21
CA PRO A 192 -5.97 -11.64 20.44
C PRO A 192 -5.99 -10.55 19.35
N GLN A 193 -4.86 -10.25 18.71
CA GLN A 193 -4.81 -9.29 17.61
C GLN A 193 -5.35 -9.87 16.32
N GLY A 194 -4.98 -11.09 15.98
CA GLY A 194 -5.48 -11.77 14.78
C GLY A 194 -6.98 -11.99 14.85
N ASN A 195 -7.50 -12.41 15.99
CA ASN A 195 -8.93 -12.53 16.23
C ASN A 195 -9.66 -11.18 16.07
N ALA A 196 -9.13 -10.08 16.63
CA ALA A 196 -9.70 -8.76 16.44
C ALA A 196 -9.73 -8.33 14.97
N LEU A 197 -8.69 -8.66 14.19
CA LEU A 197 -8.64 -8.32 12.76
C LEU A 197 -9.56 -9.22 11.91
N SER A 198 -9.82 -10.47 12.30
CA SER A 198 -10.73 -11.36 11.57
C SER A 198 -12.19 -10.85 11.60
N GLU A 199 -12.54 -10.03 12.58
CA GLU A 199 -13.86 -9.40 12.73
C GLU A 199 -13.97 -8.06 11.95
N THR A 200 -12.88 -7.57 11.36
CA THR A 200 -12.87 -6.28 10.63
C THR A 200 -12.82 -6.49 9.12
N PRO A 201 -13.49 -5.64 8.32
CA PRO A 201 -13.30 -5.65 6.88
C PRO A 201 -11.87 -5.23 6.53
N VAL A 202 -11.40 -5.62 5.33
CA VAL A 202 -10.06 -5.24 4.87
C VAL A 202 -9.96 -3.75 4.57
N ILE A 203 -11.07 -3.10 4.22
CA ILE A 203 -11.22 -1.66 4.04
C ILE A 203 -12.32 -1.19 4.98
N GLU A 204 -11.97 -0.45 6.02
CA GLU A 204 -12.94 0.17 6.92
C GLU A 204 -13.19 1.62 6.48
N ILE A 205 -14.45 2.04 6.38
CA ILE A 205 -14.82 3.43 6.06
C ILE A 205 -15.89 3.91 7.03
N ASP A 206 -15.52 4.85 7.89
CA ASP A 206 -16.43 5.48 8.84
C ASP A 206 -16.77 6.90 8.42
N LYS A 207 -18.05 7.29 8.45
CA LYS A 207 -18.44 8.69 8.35
C LYS A 207 -18.21 9.38 9.69
N ILE A 208 -17.30 10.35 9.73
CA ILE A 208 -16.83 11.00 10.98
C ILE A 208 -17.40 12.41 11.18
N ALA A 209 -17.97 13.03 10.15
CA ALA A 209 -18.71 14.29 10.26
C ALA A 209 -19.76 14.40 9.16
N ASN A 210 -20.83 15.14 9.44
CA ASN A 210 -21.83 15.52 8.45
C ASN A 210 -21.39 16.77 7.68
N GLY A 211 -21.86 16.94 6.46
CA GLY A 211 -21.63 18.11 5.61
C GLY A 211 -22.46 18.03 4.33
N PRO A 212 -22.51 19.08 3.54
CA PRO A 212 -23.19 19.06 2.24
C PRO A 212 -22.46 18.14 1.26
N PRO A 213 -23.16 17.58 0.26
CA PRO A 213 -22.53 16.91 -0.88
C PRO A 213 -21.57 17.83 -1.63
N VAL A 214 -20.43 17.26 -2.05
CA VAL A 214 -19.40 17.96 -2.85
C VAL A 214 -19.28 17.26 -4.19
N GLN A 215 -19.98 17.80 -5.19
CA GLN A 215 -19.96 17.24 -6.54
C GLN A 215 -18.56 17.34 -7.15
N PHE A 216 -18.26 16.42 -8.06
CA PHE A 216 -17.08 16.53 -8.92
C PHE A 216 -17.33 17.57 -10.01
N ASP A 217 -16.29 18.26 -10.48
CA ASP A 217 -16.39 19.19 -11.59
C ASP A 217 -16.64 18.41 -12.92
N ASP A 218 -17.51 18.93 -13.80
CA ASP A 218 -17.96 18.24 -15.02
C ASP A 218 -16.93 18.27 -16.16
N ASP A 219 -15.95 19.19 -16.11
CA ASP A 219 -14.97 19.44 -17.17
C ASP A 219 -13.66 18.62 -17.02
N GLY A 220 -13.65 17.65 -16.12
CA GLY A 220 -12.47 16.83 -15.84
C GLY A 220 -12.10 15.90 -17.00
N THR A 221 -10.79 15.78 -17.27
CA THR A 221 -10.21 14.82 -18.23
C THR A 221 -9.75 13.52 -17.56
N SER A 222 -9.79 13.45 -16.23
CA SER A 222 -9.41 12.31 -15.42
C SER A 222 -10.35 12.14 -14.23
N PRO A 223 -10.52 10.94 -13.68
CA PRO A 223 -11.47 10.67 -12.59
C PRO A 223 -11.28 11.57 -11.35
N LEU A 224 -10.05 11.86 -10.96
CA LEU A 224 -9.71 12.63 -9.77
C LEU A 224 -9.17 14.04 -10.06
N GLN A 225 -9.33 14.54 -11.28
CA GLN A 225 -8.94 15.91 -11.58
C GLN A 225 -9.63 16.90 -10.64
N GLY A 226 -8.88 17.88 -10.11
CA GLY A 226 -9.36 18.86 -9.15
C GLY A 226 -9.39 18.39 -7.69
N ILE A 227 -9.13 17.10 -7.43
CA ILE A 227 -9.00 16.55 -6.08
C ILE A 227 -7.58 16.82 -5.55
N ARG A 228 -7.48 17.44 -4.36
CA ARG A 228 -6.23 17.74 -3.67
C ARG A 228 -5.95 16.72 -2.60
N VAL A 229 -4.81 16.00 -2.73
CA VAL A 229 -4.36 14.96 -1.80
C VAL A 229 -3.11 15.43 -1.07
N LEU A 230 -3.23 15.67 0.24
CA LEU A 230 -2.08 15.94 1.09
C LEU A 230 -1.53 14.62 1.62
N ASP A 231 -0.45 14.17 0.99
CA ASP A 231 0.20 12.90 1.32
C ASP A 231 1.21 13.09 2.45
N PHE A 232 0.83 12.65 3.67
CA PHE A 232 1.67 12.66 4.86
C PHE A 232 2.00 11.23 5.28
N THR A 233 2.54 10.47 4.33
CA THR A 233 2.91 9.07 4.52
C THR A 233 4.40 8.85 4.29
N HIS A 234 4.88 7.66 4.58
CA HIS A 234 6.27 7.26 4.38
C HIS A 234 6.39 5.76 4.13
N VAL A 235 7.55 5.29 3.68
CA VAL A 235 7.92 3.94 3.28
C VAL A 235 7.24 3.53 1.97
N LEU A 236 6.25 2.64 1.97
CA LEU A 236 5.69 2.07 0.73
C LEU A 236 4.16 2.11 0.69
N ALA A 237 3.46 1.55 1.67
CA ALA A 237 2.02 1.34 1.61
C ALA A 237 1.21 2.64 1.46
N GLY A 238 1.48 3.62 2.33
CA GLY A 238 0.86 4.93 2.27
C GLY A 238 1.21 5.68 0.99
N PRO A 239 2.51 5.88 0.68
CA PRO A 239 2.92 6.53 -0.55
C PRO A 239 2.40 5.85 -1.82
N ARG A 240 2.29 4.49 -1.85
CA ARG A 240 1.68 3.77 -2.98
C ARG A 240 0.21 4.14 -3.17
N SER A 241 -0.55 4.29 -2.08
CA SER A 241 -1.95 4.69 -2.18
C SER A 241 -2.12 6.10 -2.78
N ALA A 242 -1.31 7.05 -2.34
CA ALA A 242 -1.31 8.42 -2.86
C ALA A 242 -0.82 8.49 -4.31
N ARG A 243 0.22 7.72 -4.70
CA ARG A 243 0.64 7.57 -6.10
C ARG A 243 -0.52 7.09 -6.97
N THR A 244 -1.30 6.12 -6.51
CA THR A 244 -2.46 5.64 -7.25
C THR A 244 -3.48 6.76 -7.49
N LEU A 245 -3.75 7.63 -6.49
CA LEU A 245 -4.62 8.78 -6.70
C LEU A 245 -4.04 9.77 -7.73
N ALA A 246 -2.71 9.97 -7.74
CA ALA A 246 -2.04 10.77 -8.75
C ALA A 246 -2.19 10.16 -10.15
N GLU A 247 -2.07 8.85 -10.32
CA GLU A 247 -2.30 8.14 -11.58
C GLU A 247 -3.72 8.39 -12.13
N TYR A 248 -4.69 8.65 -11.26
CA TYR A 248 -6.08 9.00 -11.63
C TYR A 248 -6.33 10.50 -11.75
N GLY A 249 -5.29 11.33 -11.70
CA GLY A 249 -5.35 12.77 -12.00
C GLY A 249 -5.51 13.68 -10.77
N ALA A 250 -5.35 13.19 -9.55
CA ALA A 250 -5.34 14.05 -8.37
C ALA A 250 -4.08 14.92 -8.29
N ASP A 251 -4.22 16.15 -7.76
CA ASP A 251 -3.06 16.97 -7.34
C ASP A 251 -2.55 16.47 -6.01
N VAL A 252 -1.48 15.67 -6.05
CA VAL A 252 -0.88 15.06 -4.87
C VAL A 252 0.36 15.83 -4.43
N LEU A 253 0.31 16.37 -3.20
CA LEU A 253 1.44 17.01 -2.55
C LEU A 253 1.94 16.11 -1.42
N HIS A 254 3.09 15.47 -1.65
CA HIS A 254 3.78 14.65 -0.65
C HIS A 254 4.61 15.54 0.28
N ILE A 255 4.38 15.40 1.59
CA ILE A 255 5.13 16.11 2.63
C ILE A 255 6.06 15.16 3.34
N SER A 256 7.35 15.36 3.16
CA SER A 256 8.42 14.60 3.81
C SER A 256 9.12 15.43 4.89
N SER A 257 9.78 14.76 5.82
CA SER A 257 10.63 15.41 6.82
C SER A 257 12.05 15.56 6.29
N PRO A 258 12.66 16.77 6.34
CA PRO A 258 14.06 16.94 5.91
C PRO A 258 15.06 16.15 6.76
N ALA A 259 14.66 15.76 7.99
CA ALA A 259 15.52 14.98 8.89
C ALA A 259 15.47 13.47 8.63
N TYR A 260 14.39 12.96 8.01
CA TYR A 260 14.14 11.54 7.82
C TYR A 260 13.44 11.27 6.48
N PRO A 261 14.07 11.65 5.34
CA PRO A 261 13.51 11.31 4.04
C PRO A 261 13.57 9.79 3.84
N ASP A 262 12.62 9.27 3.09
CA ASP A 262 12.65 7.87 2.67
C ASP A 262 13.83 7.60 1.72
N THR A 263 14.14 6.32 1.50
CA THR A 263 15.27 5.94 0.64
C THR A 263 14.97 6.25 -0.83
N LEU A 264 16.03 6.42 -1.64
CA LEU A 264 15.86 6.64 -3.07
C LEU A 264 15.06 5.52 -3.75
N ALA A 265 15.25 4.28 -3.31
CA ALA A 265 14.51 3.13 -3.83
C ALA A 265 12.99 3.26 -3.63
N GLN A 266 12.58 3.65 -2.43
CA GLN A 266 11.18 3.88 -2.09
C GLN A 266 10.63 5.04 -2.90
N HIS A 267 11.34 6.17 -2.90
CA HIS A 267 10.97 7.36 -3.66
C HIS A 267 10.72 7.05 -5.15
N LEU A 268 11.65 6.40 -5.83
CA LEU A 268 11.50 6.03 -7.24
C LEU A 268 10.34 5.06 -7.48
N GLY A 269 9.98 4.25 -6.49
CA GLY A 269 8.93 3.23 -6.59
C GLY A 269 7.51 3.76 -6.36
N VAL A 270 7.34 4.83 -5.57
CA VAL A 270 6.01 5.24 -5.09
C VAL A 270 5.69 6.74 -5.15
N ASP A 271 6.58 7.58 -5.70
CA ASP A 271 6.33 9.03 -5.74
C ASP A 271 6.19 9.61 -7.16
N GLU A 272 6.16 8.76 -8.19
CA GLU A 272 5.83 9.20 -9.52
C GLU A 272 4.46 9.88 -9.55
N GLY A 273 4.37 11.01 -10.25
CA GLY A 273 3.15 11.78 -10.38
C GLY A 273 2.82 12.66 -9.19
N LYS A 274 3.69 12.75 -8.18
CA LYS A 274 3.51 13.60 -7.01
C LYS A 274 4.46 14.80 -7.04
N ARG A 275 4.03 15.90 -6.43
CA ARG A 275 4.92 16.99 -6.00
C ARG A 275 5.45 16.67 -4.61
N CYS A 276 6.71 16.97 -4.32
CA CYS A 276 7.40 16.57 -3.10
C CYS A 276 8.03 17.77 -2.38
N ALA A 277 7.45 18.13 -1.24
CA ALA A 277 7.92 19.26 -0.42
C ALA A 277 8.43 18.80 0.97
N TYR A 278 9.30 19.61 1.57
CA TYR A 278 9.72 19.40 2.95
C TYR A 278 8.95 20.30 3.92
N LEU A 279 8.50 19.72 5.04
CA LEU A 279 8.07 20.45 6.23
C LEU A 279 8.66 19.79 7.49
N ASP A 280 9.23 20.60 8.36
CA ASP A 280 9.65 20.19 9.71
C ASP A 280 8.57 20.61 10.72
N LEU A 281 7.69 19.71 11.09
CA LEU A 281 6.60 20.03 12.02
C LEU A 281 7.08 20.35 13.45
N ARG A 282 8.39 20.32 13.74
CA ARG A 282 8.96 20.87 14.95
C ARG A 282 8.99 22.39 14.91
N GLU A 283 9.04 22.98 13.69
CA GLU A 283 9.04 24.43 13.46
C GLU A 283 7.62 24.99 13.42
N VAL A 284 7.41 26.16 14.03
CA VAL A 284 6.08 26.79 14.11
C VAL A 284 5.56 27.23 12.75
N THR A 285 6.45 27.74 11.90
CA THR A 285 6.12 28.17 10.52
C THR A 285 5.58 27.04 9.69
N ASP A 286 6.26 25.88 9.76
CA ASP A 286 5.92 24.69 8.97
C ASP A 286 4.62 24.06 9.44
N ARG A 287 4.35 24.07 10.76
CA ARG A 287 3.02 23.67 11.28
C ARG A 287 1.88 24.56 10.76
N LYS A 288 2.09 25.89 10.66
CA LYS A 288 1.10 26.78 10.09
C LYS A 288 0.87 26.51 8.61
N THR A 289 1.94 26.23 7.86
CA THR A 289 1.86 25.81 6.45
C THR A 289 1.08 24.51 6.32
N MET A 290 1.40 23.50 7.13
CA MET A 290 0.69 22.22 7.14
C MET A 290 -0.81 22.40 7.43
N GLN A 291 -1.17 23.21 8.42
CA GLN A 291 -2.56 23.51 8.75
C GLN A 291 -3.29 24.18 7.59
N ARG A 292 -2.65 25.16 6.91
CA ARG A 292 -3.22 25.81 5.71
C ARG A 292 -3.44 24.81 4.58
N LEU A 293 -2.49 23.90 4.34
CA LEU A 293 -2.61 22.88 3.30
C LEU A 293 -3.76 21.92 3.58
N VAL A 294 -3.89 21.46 4.81
CA VAL A 294 -4.94 20.53 5.24
C VAL A 294 -6.35 21.13 5.06
N THR A 295 -6.56 22.42 5.40
CA THR A 295 -7.89 23.04 5.26
C THR A 295 -8.37 23.12 3.81
N GLN A 296 -7.46 23.00 2.84
CA GLN A 296 -7.74 23.05 1.41
C GLN A 296 -7.69 21.66 0.74
N ALA A 297 -7.35 20.62 1.49
CA ALA A 297 -7.25 19.26 0.98
C ALA A 297 -8.63 18.58 0.94
N ASP A 298 -8.83 17.76 -0.08
CA ASP A 298 -9.94 16.81 -0.18
C ASP A 298 -9.64 15.50 0.52
N VAL A 299 -8.36 15.09 0.48
CA VAL A 299 -7.85 13.87 1.08
C VAL A 299 -6.60 14.17 1.91
N PHE A 300 -6.52 13.59 3.10
CA PHE A 300 -5.32 13.57 3.94
C PHE A 300 -4.92 12.13 4.20
N THR A 301 -3.68 11.76 3.88
CA THR A 301 -3.17 10.40 4.11
C THR A 301 -2.13 10.38 5.20
N ASN A 302 -2.13 9.33 6.02
CA ASN A 302 -1.22 9.17 7.14
C ASN A 302 -0.77 7.71 7.30
N SER A 303 0.53 7.49 7.46
CA SER A 303 1.12 6.21 7.83
C SER A 303 1.94 6.26 9.14
N TYR A 304 1.94 7.39 9.83
CA TYR A 304 2.59 7.47 11.14
C TYR A 304 1.76 6.77 12.22
N ARG A 305 2.45 6.21 13.20
CA ARG A 305 1.82 5.48 14.31
C ARG A 305 0.77 6.32 15.04
N PRO A 306 -0.30 5.68 15.54
CA PRO A 306 -1.33 6.35 16.33
C PRO A 306 -0.74 7.21 17.45
N GLY A 307 -1.22 8.43 17.59
CA GLY A 307 -0.78 9.39 18.60
C GLY A 307 0.40 10.28 18.21
N VAL A 308 1.13 9.97 17.14
CA VAL A 308 2.22 10.85 16.65
C VAL A 308 1.64 12.18 16.17
N ASN A 309 0.56 12.14 15.44
CA ASN A 309 -0.07 13.30 14.78
C ASN A 309 -0.96 14.13 15.71
N THR A 310 -1.37 13.60 16.87
CA THR A 310 -2.23 14.30 17.84
C THR A 310 -1.65 15.65 18.26
N ARG A 311 -0.35 15.71 18.51
CA ARG A 311 0.33 16.97 18.93
C ARG A 311 0.37 18.06 17.84
N PHE A 312 0.04 17.69 16.59
CA PHE A 312 0.05 18.60 15.45
C PHE A 312 -1.36 18.95 14.96
N GLY A 313 -2.40 18.42 15.61
CA GLY A 313 -3.79 18.62 15.17
C GLY A 313 -4.15 17.86 13.90
N LEU A 314 -3.40 16.81 13.57
CA LEU A 314 -3.54 16.03 12.34
C LEU A 314 -4.21 14.68 12.61
N ILE A 315 -5.33 14.70 13.33
CA ILE A 315 -6.17 13.52 13.59
C ILE A 315 -7.52 13.67 12.91
N PRO A 316 -8.16 12.59 12.46
CA PRO A 316 -9.36 12.65 11.62
C PRO A 316 -10.48 13.54 12.16
N ALA A 317 -10.74 13.52 13.47
CA ALA A 317 -11.78 14.35 14.09
C ALA A 317 -11.49 15.85 14.00
N GLU A 318 -10.23 16.28 14.20
CA GLU A 318 -9.82 17.69 14.12
C GLU A 318 -9.76 18.15 12.66
N LEU A 319 -9.30 17.29 11.75
CA LEU A 319 -9.29 17.55 10.31
C LEU A 319 -10.72 17.73 9.76
N ALA A 320 -11.64 16.86 10.16
CA ALA A 320 -13.06 16.98 9.77
C ALA A 320 -13.69 18.26 10.31
N ALA A 321 -13.35 18.67 11.55
CA ALA A 321 -13.85 19.90 12.14
C ALA A 321 -13.31 21.18 11.48
N SER A 322 -12.12 21.13 10.87
CA SER A 322 -11.48 22.26 10.19
C SER A 322 -11.79 22.34 8.69
N SER A 323 -12.38 21.30 8.10
CA SER A 323 -12.68 21.24 6.68
C SER A 323 -14.08 21.81 6.40
N GLU A 324 -14.17 22.81 5.53
CA GLU A 324 -15.44 23.41 5.11
C GLU A 324 -16.23 22.53 4.13
N ARG A 325 -15.52 21.72 3.34
CA ARG A 325 -16.08 20.88 2.26
C ARG A 325 -16.21 19.39 2.65
N GLY A 326 -15.75 19.02 3.84
CA GLY A 326 -15.56 17.62 4.21
C GLY A 326 -14.25 17.04 3.65
N ILE A 327 -13.59 16.20 4.42
CA ILE A 327 -12.29 15.62 4.11
C ILE A 327 -12.33 14.10 4.24
N ILE A 328 -11.59 13.42 3.37
CA ILE A 328 -11.32 12.00 3.49
C ILE A 328 -9.98 11.83 4.20
N CYS A 329 -10.00 11.26 5.40
CA CYS A 329 -8.78 10.90 6.13
C CYS A 329 -8.46 9.42 5.90
N MET A 330 -7.23 9.08 5.55
CA MET A 330 -6.78 7.71 5.44
C MET A 330 -5.64 7.45 6.42
N ASP A 331 -5.82 6.45 7.28
CA ASP A 331 -4.79 5.95 8.19
C ASP A 331 -4.42 4.50 7.82
N ILE A 332 -3.11 4.24 7.66
CA ILE A 332 -2.57 2.93 7.42
C ILE A 332 -1.54 2.57 8.50
N ASN A 333 -1.59 1.33 9.00
CA ASN A 333 -0.62 0.83 9.99
C ASN A 333 -0.38 -0.68 9.81
N ALA A 334 0.52 -1.26 10.61
CA ALA A 334 0.87 -2.66 10.46
C ALA A 334 -0.23 -3.62 10.96
N PHE A 335 -0.84 -3.33 12.13
CA PHE A 335 -1.64 -4.31 12.86
C PHE A 335 -3.11 -3.92 13.06
N GLY A 336 -3.62 -2.91 12.35
CA GLY A 336 -5.00 -2.46 12.44
C GLY A 336 -5.24 -1.42 13.53
N HIS A 337 -6.49 -0.95 13.57
CA HIS A 337 -6.89 0.20 14.38
C HIS A 337 -7.60 -0.20 15.68
N SER A 338 -7.80 -1.49 15.89
CA SER A 338 -8.40 -2.11 17.08
C SER A 338 -7.52 -3.26 17.59
N GLY A 339 -7.81 -3.75 18.79
CA GLY A 339 -7.08 -4.85 19.40
C GLY A 339 -5.78 -4.44 20.12
N PRO A 340 -5.11 -5.40 20.77
CA PRO A 340 -3.98 -5.10 21.66
C PRO A 340 -2.71 -4.59 20.96
N TRP A 341 -2.56 -4.87 19.65
CA TRP A 341 -1.40 -4.45 18.88
C TRP A 341 -1.63 -3.19 18.02
N ALA A 342 -2.79 -2.56 18.10
CA ALA A 342 -3.14 -1.39 17.29
C ALA A 342 -2.13 -0.22 17.38
N LYS A 343 -1.38 -0.11 18.46
CA LYS A 343 -0.35 0.92 18.67
C LYS A 343 1.09 0.43 18.47
N ARG A 344 1.29 -0.84 18.14
CA ARG A 344 2.63 -1.40 17.93
C ARG A 344 3.25 -0.89 16.63
N PRO A 345 4.56 -0.65 16.62
CA PRO A 345 5.28 -0.45 15.37
C PRO A 345 5.37 -1.77 14.61
N GLY A 346 5.34 -1.69 13.28
CA GLY A 346 5.53 -2.83 12.40
C GLY A 346 5.75 -2.35 10.98
N PHE A 347 6.26 -3.26 10.17
CA PHE A 347 6.46 -3.15 8.74
C PHE A 347 5.96 -4.43 8.09
N ASP A 348 6.05 -4.51 6.78
CA ASP A 348 5.56 -5.62 5.97
C ASP A 348 6.04 -6.98 6.50
N GLN A 349 7.36 -7.19 6.62
CA GLN A 349 7.93 -8.49 7.01
C GLN A 349 7.56 -8.89 8.45
N VAL A 350 7.33 -7.90 9.31
CA VAL A 350 6.84 -8.15 10.68
C VAL A 350 5.38 -8.59 10.64
N ALA A 351 4.57 -8.04 9.73
CA ALA A 351 3.19 -8.49 9.50
C ALA A 351 3.16 -9.89 8.88
N GLN A 352 3.98 -10.18 7.85
CA GLN A 352 4.10 -11.51 7.25
C GLN A 352 4.47 -12.59 8.28
N ALA A 353 5.36 -12.26 9.23
CA ALA A 353 5.69 -13.17 10.32
C ALA A 353 4.50 -13.40 11.27
N ALA A 354 3.80 -12.33 11.63
CA ALA A 354 2.66 -12.38 12.56
C ALA A 354 1.46 -13.15 12.00
N THR A 355 1.08 -12.88 10.74
CA THR A 355 -0.14 -13.41 10.10
C THR A 355 -0.04 -14.88 9.68
N GLY A 356 1.14 -15.47 9.80
CA GLY A 356 1.42 -16.81 9.31
C GLY A 356 1.76 -16.88 7.82
N PHE A 357 1.85 -15.73 7.16
CA PHE A 357 2.18 -15.64 5.74
C PHE A 357 3.58 -16.23 5.48
N ALA A 358 4.58 -15.80 6.25
CA ALA A 358 5.95 -16.29 6.14
C ALA A 358 6.09 -17.79 6.47
N ALA A 359 5.34 -18.30 7.43
CA ALA A 359 5.31 -19.72 7.77
C ALA A 359 4.71 -20.55 6.63
N LYS A 360 3.71 -20.02 5.92
CA LYS A 360 3.09 -20.68 4.77
C LYS A 360 3.93 -20.62 3.50
N GLU A 361 4.66 -19.52 3.28
CA GLU A 361 5.62 -19.41 2.16
C GLU A 361 6.83 -20.35 2.30
N GLY A 362 7.25 -20.60 3.53
CA GLY A 362 8.23 -21.60 3.89
C GLY A 362 7.58 -22.83 4.54
N GLU A 363 8.14 -23.19 5.68
CA GLU A 363 7.62 -24.17 6.62
C GLU A 363 7.60 -23.50 8.00
N PRO A 364 6.80 -23.94 8.96
CA PRO A 364 6.76 -23.34 10.30
C PRO A 364 8.11 -23.30 11.02
N ASP A 365 8.96 -24.31 10.77
CA ASP A 365 10.32 -24.41 11.29
C ASP A 365 11.39 -23.77 10.37
N LYS A 366 11.00 -23.25 9.21
CA LYS A 366 11.85 -22.56 8.25
C LYS A 366 11.05 -21.53 7.45
N PRO A 367 10.50 -20.49 8.10
CA PRO A 367 9.69 -19.49 7.43
C PRO A 367 10.48 -18.72 6.37
N ARG A 368 9.79 -18.26 5.33
CA ARG A 368 10.30 -17.40 4.26
C ARG A 368 9.34 -16.26 4.00
N PHE A 369 9.85 -15.12 3.56
CA PHE A 369 9.01 -14.06 3.07
C PHE A 369 8.43 -14.36 1.68
N SER A 370 7.34 -13.69 1.35
CA SER A 370 6.73 -13.73 0.03
C SER A 370 7.75 -13.46 -1.07
N PRO A 371 7.65 -14.12 -2.24
CA PRO A 371 8.44 -13.75 -3.42
C PRO A 371 8.12 -12.33 -3.92
N VAL A 372 6.92 -11.81 -3.63
CA VAL A 372 6.61 -10.37 -3.65
C VAL A 372 6.95 -9.80 -2.29
N PHE A 373 8.18 -9.34 -2.12
CA PHE A 373 8.77 -9.07 -0.81
C PHE A 373 7.95 -8.11 0.06
N TYR A 374 7.29 -7.10 -0.55
CA TYR A 374 6.45 -6.10 0.12
C TYR A 374 4.95 -6.33 -0.17
N VAL A 375 4.47 -7.57 -0.07
CA VAL A 375 3.09 -7.94 -0.44
C VAL A 375 2.05 -7.24 0.43
N GLY A 376 2.28 -7.14 1.73
CA GLY A 376 1.39 -6.47 2.68
C GLY A 376 1.30 -4.96 2.40
N ASP A 377 2.45 -4.30 2.19
CA ASP A 377 2.52 -2.86 1.87
C ASP A 377 1.75 -2.53 0.59
N LEU A 378 1.97 -3.29 -0.47
CA LEU A 378 1.39 -2.99 -1.78
C LEU A 378 -0.10 -3.31 -1.84
N MET A 379 -0.52 -4.44 -1.26
CA MET A 379 -1.94 -4.78 -1.11
C MET A 379 -2.68 -3.72 -0.27
N ALA A 380 -2.11 -3.34 0.87
CA ALA A 380 -2.68 -2.30 1.72
C ALA A 380 -2.75 -0.94 1.01
N GLY A 381 -1.73 -0.58 0.23
CA GLY A 381 -1.71 0.63 -0.60
C GLY A 381 -2.84 0.65 -1.64
N TYR A 382 -3.09 -0.48 -2.31
CA TYR A 382 -4.19 -0.61 -3.26
C TYR A 382 -5.56 -0.54 -2.59
N PHE A 383 -5.76 -1.22 -1.48
CA PHE A 383 -7.01 -1.14 -0.71
C PHE A 383 -7.25 0.28 -0.16
N ALA A 384 -6.21 0.97 0.28
CA ALA A 384 -6.30 2.35 0.72
C ALA A 384 -6.75 3.29 -0.42
N ALA A 385 -6.19 3.13 -1.62
CA ALA A 385 -6.58 3.92 -2.80
C ALA A 385 -8.05 3.68 -3.17
N ALA A 386 -8.47 2.42 -3.26
CA ALA A 386 -9.88 2.08 -3.55
C ALA A 386 -10.83 2.61 -2.47
N GLY A 387 -10.45 2.51 -1.19
CA GLY A 387 -11.23 3.04 -0.07
C GLY A 387 -11.37 4.56 -0.10
N MET A 388 -10.29 5.29 -0.41
CA MET A 388 -10.33 6.75 -0.56
C MET A 388 -11.21 7.17 -1.74
N MET A 389 -11.12 6.50 -2.88
CA MET A 389 -11.98 6.77 -4.04
C MET A 389 -13.45 6.49 -3.72
N ALA A 390 -13.77 5.38 -3.06
CA ALA A 390 -15.14 5.07 -2.62
C ALA A 390 -15.66 6.12 -1.63
N ALA A 391 -14.83 6.60 -0.70
CA ALA A 391 -15.20 7.65 0.24
C ALA A 391 -15.40 9.01 -0.46
N LEU A 392 -14.61 9.36 -1.48
CA LEU A 392 -14.81 10.55 -2.32
C LEU A 392 -16.14 10.46 -3.08
N LEU A 393 -16.47 9.31 -3.63
CA LEU A 393 -17.76 9.07 -4.29
C LEU A 393 -18.92 9.22 -3.29
N ARG A 394 -18.83 8.64 -2.09
CA ARG A 394 -19.83 8.83 -1.02
C ARG A 394 -19.95 10.31 -0.63
N ARG A 395 -18.83 11.03 -0.48
CA ARG A 395 -18.85 12.47 -0.19
C ARG A 395 -19.59 13.26 -1.27
N SER A 396 -19.46 12.88 -2.53
CA SER A 396 -20.17 13.59 -3.62
C SER A 396 -21.69 13.38 -3.58
N ILE A 397 -22.17 12.32 -2.97
CA ILE A 397 -23.60 11.94 -2.90
C ILE A 397 -24.20 12.33 -1.54
N GLU A 398 -23.54 11.96 -0.45
CA GLU A 398 -24.06 12.07 0.91
C GLU A 398 -23.44 13.21 1.72
N GLY A 399 -22.38 13.81 1.19
CA GLY A 399 -21.59 14.83 1.91
C GLY A 399 -20.88 14.31 3.15
N GLY A 400 -20.17 15.19 3.84
CA GLY A 400 -19.49 14.92 5.09
C GLY A 400 -18.03 14.51 4.96
N SER A 401 -17.43 14.10 6.08
CA SER A 401 -16.05 13.63 6.17
C SER A 401 -16.00 12.16 6.50
N TYR A 402 -14.99 11.45 6.00
CA TYR A 402 -14.84 10.02 6.16
C TYR A 402 -13.44 9.65 6.65
N HIS A 403 -13.35 8.56 7.39
CA HIS A 403 -12.10 7.96 7.84
C HIS A 403 -11.95 6.56 7.23
N VAL A 404 -10.97 6.41 6.35
CA VAL A 404 -10.58 5.14 5.74
C VAL A 404 -9.44 4.54 6.56
N LYS A 405 -9.58 3.29 6.99
CA LYS A 405 -8.61 2.60 7.85
C LYS A 405 -8.17 1.30 7.21
N ILE A 406 -6.88 1.12 7.08
CA ILE A 406 -6.24 -0.03 6.45
C ILE A 406 -5.13 -0.57 7.35
N SER A 407 -4.82 -1.86 7.23
CA SER A 407 -3.62 -2.42 7.85
C SER A 407 -2.94 -3.48 7.01
N LEU A 408 -1.61 -3.59 7.15
CA LEU A 408 -0.81 -4.58 6.44
C LEU A 408 -1.26 -6.00 6.79
N ALA A 409 -1.36 -6.31 8.07
CA ALA A 409 -1.76 -7.63 8.54
C ALA A 409 -3.16 -8.05 8.04
N ARG A 410 -4.15 -7.15 8.01
CA ARG A 410 -5.48 -7.49 7.51
C ARG A 410 -5.47 -7.69 5.99
N SER A 411 -4.63 -6.94 5.27
CA SER A 411 -4.45 -7.11 3.82
C SER A 411 -3.82 -8.48 3.49
N GLU A 412 -2.82 -8.90 4.25
CA GLU A 412 -2.22 -10.24 4.13
C GLU A 412 -3.21 -11.37 4.48
N MET A 413 -4.02 -11.18 5.54
CA MET A 413 -5.10 -12.12 5.88
C MET A 413 -6.09 -12.26 4.73
N TRP A 414 -6.45 -11.17 4.05
CA TRP A 414 -7.33 -11.21 2.89
C TRP A 414 -6.73 -12.04 1.74
N VAL A 415 -5.42 -11.89 1.46
CA VAL A 415 -4.74 -12.76 0.49
C VAL A 415 -4.84 -14.23 0.87
N GLN A 416 -4.67 -14.56 2.17
CA GLN A 416 -4.81 -15.93 2.66
C GLN A 416 -6.26 -16.47 2.63
N GLU A 417 -7.26 -15.58 2.69
CA GLU A 417 -8.68 -15.91 2.56
C GLU A 417 -9.06 -16.39 1.14
N LEU A 418 -8.25 -16.08 0.12
CA LEU A 418 -8.40 -16.63 -1.23
C LEU A 418 -8.12 -18.14 -1.30
N GLY A 419 -7.55 -18.72 -0.24
CA GLY A 419 -7.10 -20.11 -0.19
C GLY A 419 -5.65 -20.29 -0.55
N PHE A 420 -5.24 -21.54 -0.74
CA PHE A 420 -3.85 -21.90 -1.01
C PHE A 420 -3.75 -22.85 -2.20
N LEU A 421 -2.71 -22.68 -2.99
CA LEU A 421 -2.38 -23.53 -4.12
C LEU A 421 -1.75 -24.84 -3.66
N ASP A 422 -2.04 -25.91 -4.35
CA ASP A 422 -1.43 -27.22 -4.12
C ASP A 422 0.08 -27.20 -4.42
N THR A 423 0.87 -27.95 -3.63
CA THR A 423 2.32 -28.07 -3.81
C THR A 423 2.68 -28.57 -5.22
N ALA A 424 1.89 -29.49 -5.79
CA ALA A 424 2.12 -29.99 -7.15
C ALA A 424 1.95 -28.91 -8.22
N ALA A 425 0.99 -27.99 -8.06
CA ALA A 425 0.80 -26.86 -8.95
C ALA A 425 2.02 -25.92 -8.91
N GLN A 426 2.56 -25.64 -7.71
CA GLN A 426 3.70 -24.74 -7.53
C GLN A 426 5.00 -25.28 -8.16
N THR A 427 5.24 -26.59 -8.11
CA THR A 427 6.49 -27.20 -8.64
C THR A 427 6.56 -27.18 -10.17
N SER A 428 5.45 -27.04 -10.87
CA SER A 428 5.39 -26.96 -12.33
C SER A 428 5.67 -25.57 -12.91
N ILE A 429 5.83 -24.56 -12.05
CA ILE A 429 5.96 -23.16 -12.49
C ILE A 429 7.43 -22.83 -12.79
N PRO A 430 7.70 -22.08 -13.86
CA PRO A 430 9.01 -21.53 -14.14
C PRO A 430 9.51 -20.61 -13.02
N ALA A 431 10.79 -20.27 -13.04
CA ALA A 431 11.33 -19.25 -12.14
C ALA A 431 10.62 -17.88 -12.39
N ASN A 432 10.56 -17.03 -11.35
CA ASN A 432 9.82 -15.77 -11.35
C ASN A 432 10.14 -14.80 -12.51
N ASP A 433 11.32 -14.91 -13.12
CA ASP A 433 11.79 -14.04 -14.20
C ASP A 433 11.41 -14.56 -15.61
N THR A 434 10.47 -15.50 -15.70
CA THR A 434 10.18 -16.19 -16.99
C THR A 434 9.20 -15.43 -17.87
N TYR A 435 8.39 -14.54 -17.31
CA TYR A 435 7.43 -13.75 -18.07
C TYR A 435 8.01 -12.38 -18.41
N PRO A 436 7.93 -11.93 -19.70
CA PRO A 436 8.39 -10.60 -20.07
C PRO A 436 7.56 -9.53 -19.37
N VAL A 437 8.23 -8.55 -18.76
CA VAL A 437 7.59 -7.42 -18.08
C VAL A 437 7.25 -6.34 -19.10
N LYS A 438 6.01 -5.90 -19.15
CA LYS A 438 5.62 -4.70 -19.91
C LYS A 438 6.15 -3.48 -19.18
N MET A 439 7.01 -2.71 -19.83
CA MET A 439 7.67 -1.55 -19.24
C MET A 439 7.15 -0.25 -19.83
N THR A 440 7.04 0.76 -19.00
CA THR A 440 6.92 2.17 -19.40
C THR A 440 8.17 2.94 -19.02
N SER A 441 8.34 4.14 -19.56
CA SER A 441 9.50 4.99 -19.26
C SER A 441 9.08 6.44 -19.11
N ILE A 442 9.75 7.13 -18.19
CA ILE A 442 9.65 8.58 -18.01
C ILE A 442 11.03 9.20 -18.07
N ASP A 443 11.11 10.43 -18.56
CA ASP A 443 12.26 11.30 -18.42
C ASP A 443 12.13 12.06 -17.10
N SER A 444 13.19 12.08 -16.30
CA SER A 444 13.21 12.72 -14.98
C SER A 444 14.57 13.36 -14.72
N VAL A 445 14.67 14.07 -13.59
CA VAL A 445 15.95 14.59 -13.11
C VAL A 445 16.97 13.51 -12.75
N TYR A 446 16.48 12.26 -12.57
CA TYR A 446 17.31 11.07 -12.39
C TYR A 446 17.72 10.42 -13.72
N GLY A 447 17.42 11.04 -14.85
CA GLY A 447 17.57 10.48 -16.19
C GLY A 447 16.34 9.68 -16.60
N LYS A 448 16.47 8.90 -17.69
CA LYS A 448 15.39 8.03 -18.16
C LYS A 448 15.20 6.84 -17.21
N LEU A 449 14.05 6.80 -16.57
CA LEU A 449 13.63 5.69 -15.71
C LEU A 449 12.64 4.80 -16.47
N SER A 450 12.73 3.49 -16.25
CA SER A 450 11.77 2.52 -16.77
C SER A 450 11.30 1.63 -15.62
N PHE A 451 10.00 1.33 -15.58
CA PHE A 451 9.34 0.51 -14.56
C PHE A 451 8.13 -0.22 -15.16
N PRO A 452 7.55 -1.21 -14.47
CA PRO A 452 6.38 -1.91 -14.97
C PRO A 452 5.26 -0.95 -15.34
N ALA A 453 4.69 -1.13 -16.52
CA ALA A 453 3.57 -0.30 -17.00
C ALA A 453 2.32 -0.54 -16.16
N PRO A 454 1.47 0.46 -15.91
CA PRO A 454 0.18 0.28 -15.27
C PRO A 454 -0.63 -0.79 -16.01
N PRO A 455 -1.15 -1.81 -15.29
CA PRO A 455 -1.74 -2.98 -15.98
C PRO A 455 -3.23 -2.84 -16.31
N LEU A 456 -3.92 -1.84 -15.74
CA LEU A 456 -5.33 -1.59 -16.00
C LEU A 456 -5.56 -0.99 -17.39
N VAL A 457 -6.48 -1.58 -18.14
CA VAL A 457 -6.89 -1.10 -19.45
C VAL A 457 -8.36 -0.71 -19.40
N PHE A 458 -8.63 0.56 -19.70
CA PHE A 458 -9.98 1.12 -19.82
C PHE A 458 -10.38 1.19 -21.28
N SER A 459 -11.66 0.95 -21.59
CA SER A 459 -12.14 0.94 -22.98
C SER A 459 -12.16 2.31 -23.65
N ASN A 460 -12.35 3.38 -22.90
CA ASN A 460 -12.51 4.75 -23.40
C ASN A 460 -11.97 5.83 -22.44
N LEU A 461 -11.18 5.45 -21.45
CA LEU A 461 -10.51 6.37 -20.53
C LEU A 461 -9.00 6.14 -20.63
N VAL A 462 -8.25 7.21 -20.81
CA VAL A 462 -6.78 7.19 -20.76
C VAL A 462 -6.36 7.94 -19.51
N LEU A 463 -5.69 7.24 -18.61
CA LEU A 463 -5.09 7.85 -17.43
C LEU A 463 -3.75 8.47 -17.84
N SER A 464 -3.54 9.72 -17.50
CA SER A 464 -2.28 10.45 -17.70
C SER A 464 -1.94 11.27 -16.49
N ASN A 465 -0.67 11.35 -16.17
CA ASN A 465 -0.13 12.25 -15.16
C ASN A 465 1.17 12.84 -15.70
N ASP A 466 1.19 14.15 -15.88
CA ASP A 466 2.32 14.88 -16.47
C ASP A 466 3.32 15.39 -15.40
N VAL A 467 3.09 15.07 -14.11
CA VAL A 467 3.98 15.51 -13.03
C VAL A 467 5.26 14.68 -13.06
N SER A 468 6.36 15.36 -13.30
CA SER A 468 7.70 14.76 -13.32
C SER A 468 8.12 14.32 -11.93
N LEU A 469 8.80 13.17 -11.83
CA LEU A 469 9.38 12.72 -10.57
C LEU A 469 10.56 13.63 -10.18
N MET A 470 10.39 14.33 -9.06
CA MET A 470 11.36 15.29 -8.51
C MET A 470 11.91 14.81 -7.16
N PRO A 471 13.13 15.23 -6.76
CA PRO A 471 13.66 14.91 -5.44
C PRO A 471 12.75 15.40 -4.31
N TYR A 472 12.84 14.77 -3.15
CA TYR A 472 12.17 15.28 -1.95
C TYR A 472 12.61 16.73 -1.67
N GLY A 473 11.63 17.60 -1.38
CA GLY A 473 11.86 19.02 -1.08
C GLY A 473 12.16 19.88 -2.30
N ALA A 474 11.96 19.37 -3.52
CA ALA A 474 12.13 20.17 -4.74
C ALA A 474 10.97 21.12 -5.01
N ASP A 475 9.79 20.81 -4.49
CA ASP A 475 8.59 21.60 -4.67
C ASP A 475 8.30 22.48 -3.45
N GLU A 476 7.61 23.59 -3.68
CA GLU A 476 7.09 24.44 -2.60
C GLU A 476 5.86 23.79 -1.95
N PRO A 477 5.68 23.92 -0.62
CA PRO A 477 4.53 23.36 0.09
C PRO A 477 3.28 24.22 -0.12
N GLU A 478 2.76 24.22 -1.35
CA GLU A 478 1.55 24.96 -1.77
C GLU A 478 0.75 24.17 -2.80
N TRP A 479 -0.55 24.42 -2.87
CA TRP A 479 -1.40 23.87 -3.92
C TRP A 479 -1.18 24.60 -5.25
N GLN A 480 -1.28 23.85 -6.36
CA GLN A 480 -1.25 24.48 -7.68
C GLN A 480 -2.54 25.27 -7.90
N ASP A 481 -2.40 26.48 -8.46
CA ASP A 481 -3.54 27.26 -8.92
C ASP A 481 -4.09 26.61 -10.20
N SER A 482 -5.32 26.14 -10.15
CA SER A 482 -6.00 25.54 -11.31
C SER A 482 -6.06 26.45 -12.55
N THR A 483 -5.88 27.77 -12.36
CA THR A 483 -5.82 28.77 -13.45
C THR A 483 -4.49 28.86 -14.18
N LYS A 484 -3.40 28.31 -13.61
CA LYS A 484 -2.06 28.32 -14.25
C LYS A 484 -1.73 27.05 -15.03
N ALA A 485 -2.42 25.96 -14.77
CA ALA A 485 -2.18 24.68 -15.43
C ALA A 485 -2.64 24.63 -16.91
N LEU A 486 -3.44 25.58 -17.36
CA LEU A 486 -3.92 25.68 -18.75
C LEU A 486 -3.03 26.56 -19.66
N ALA A 487 -1.91 27.07 -19.16
CA ALA A 487 -1.06 28.04 -19.85
C ALA A 487 0.39 27.55 -20.13
N GLN A 488 0.71 26.29 -19.88
CA GLN A 488 1.96 25.62 -20.27
C GLN A 488 1.69 24.44 -21.18
#